data_ed54a0bcf6f6d5b80781f4b764b1fac3
#
_entry.id   ed54a0bcf6f6d5b80781f4b764b1fac3
#
_cell.length_a   1.000
_cell.length_b   1.000
_cell.length_c   1.000
_cell.angle_alpha   90.00
_cell.angle_beta   90.00
_cell.angle_gamma   90.00
#
_symmetry.space_group_name_H-M   'P 1'
#
loop_
_entity.id
_entity.type
_entity.pdbx_description
1 polymer ?
#
loop_
_entity_poly.entity_id
_entity_poly.type
_entity_poly.pdbx_seq_one_letter_code
_entity_poly.pdbx_strand_id
1 'polypeptide(L)'
;MLNSSFKALLVASYGRNYLARPLHPSSSEPEFYEVKSRGKKHEAAVGDFLELQTTSPNQAVIENILPRNNLLFRSDAFRSKSIAANVDQILLVLATEPGFSPDLLGRAAIAAAHEGIELRILLNKTDLKEQLLKARELLAPYQHLGIPIHEISAKFDADSMSSLEPFLAGKVSVLVGQSGMGKSTLLNQWIPTASAQTREHSTKLDTGKHTTTACRYYDLPAWGVQHGVVGALIDSPGFQEFGLAHLSESELQHAFTEFIPYLGQCRFHNCSHSHEPGCAILEGVSQGLISPTRVKLFNQLLHESRNATIQTQGHQS
;
A
#
# COMPACT_ATOMS: atom_id res chain seq x y z
N MET A 1 18.00 -8.89 -33.13
CA MET A 1 18.68 -9.06 -31.85
C MET A 1 17.67 -9.56 -30.82
N LEU A 2 17.17 -10.79 -30.98
CA LEU A 2 16.30 -11.50 -30.05
C LEU A 2 17.23 -12.14 -29.01
N ASN A 3 16.95 -11.97 -27.72
CA ASN A 3 17.67 -12.46 -26.54
C ASN A 3 18.63 -11.45 -25.85
N SER A 4 18.32 -10.16 -25.84
CA SER A 4 19.01 -9.24 -24.95
C SER A 4 18.37 -9.22 -23.55
N SER A 5 19.17 -9.29 -22.51
CA SER A 5 18.72 -9.09 -21.13
C SER A 5 18.91 -7.63 -20.75
N PHE A 6 17.94 -7.05 -20.04
CA PHE A 6 17.95 -5.67 -19.58
C PHE A 6 17.18 -5.50 -18.27
N LYS A 7 17.43 -4.40 -17.57
CA LYS A 7 16.71 -4.06 -16.33
C LYS A 7 15.55 -3.11 -16.60
N ALA A 8 14.43 -3.33 -15.94
CA ALA A 8 13.22 -2.53 -16.10
C ALA A 8 12.48 -2.35 -14.79
N LEU A 9 11.67 -1.27 -14.71
CA LEU A 9 10.72 -1.02 -13.65
C LEU A 9 9.34 -1.53 -14.08
N LEU A 10 8.67 -2.30 -13.24
CA LEU A 10 7.29 -2.73 -13.46
C LEU A 10 6.32 -1.60 -13.14
N VAL A 11 5.69 -1.05 -14.19
CA VAL A 11 4.84 0.15 -14.08
C VAL A 11 3.35 -0.13 -14.10
N ALA A 12 2.92 -1.32 -14.58
CA ALA A 12 1.50 -1.69 -14.48
C ALA A 12 1.30 -3.20 -14.40
N SER A 13 0.23 -3.61 -13.71
CA SER A 13 -0.18 -5.01 -13.55
C SER A 13 -1.65 -5.18 -13.91
N TYR A 14 -1.94 -6.09 -14.84
CA TYR A 14 -3.27 -6.42 -15.35
C TYR A 14 -3.52 -7.93 -15.19
N GLY A 15 -3.58 -8.39 -13.96
CA GLY A 15 -3.67 -9.81 -13.66
C GLY A 15 -2.36 -10.54 -13.94
N ARG A 16 -2.28 -11.28 -15.08
CA ARG A 16 -1.06 -12.02 -15.49
C ARG A 16 -0.22 -11.28 -16.52
N ASN A 17 -0.67 -10.17 -17.00
CA ASN A 17 0.04 -9.32 -17.96
C ASN A 17 0.59 -8.11 -17.22
N TYR A 18 1.82 -7.76 -17.54
CA TYR A 18 2.52 -6.64 -16.94
C TYR A 18 3.02 -5.68 -18.02
N LEU A 19 3.26 -4.45 -17.61
CA LEU A 19 3.93 -3.44 -18.42
C LEU A 19 5.17 -2.98 -17.67
N ALA A 20 6.32 -3.00 -18.32
CA ALA A 20 7.57 -2.58 -17.73
C ALA A 20 8.29 -1.54 -18.59
N ARG A 21 8.93 -0.58 -17.94
CA ARG A 21 9.71 0.50 -18.55
C ARG A 21 11.19 0.20 -18.34
N PRO A 22 12.04 0.17 -19.43
CA PRO A 22 13.47 0.03 -19.30
C PRO A 22 14.07 1.11 -18.39
N LEU A 23 15.06 0.75 -17.55
CA LEU A 23 15.74 1.73 -16.68
C LEU A 23 16.71 2.62 -17.48
N HIS A 24 17.29 2.08 -18.56
CA HIS A 24 18.25 2.77 -19.43
C HIS A 24 17.83 2.54 -20.89
N PRO A 25 16.75 3.21 -21.36
CA PRO A 25 16.29 3.00 -22.72
C PRO A 25 17.28 3.55 -23.74
N SER A 26 17.55 2.80 -24.80
CA SER A 26 18.20 3.34 -26.00
C SER A 26 17.16 4.00 -26.91
N SER A 27 17.59 4.89 -27.80
CA SER A 27 16.69 5.60 -28.73
C SER A 27 15.92 4.69 -29.70
N SER A 28 16.34 3.44 -29.84
CA SER A 28 15.72 2.42 -30.70
C SER A 28 14.81 1.44 -29.93
N GLU A 29 14.76 1.51 -28.60
CA GLU A 29 13.94 0.64 -27.77
C GLU A 29 12.54 1.22 -27.55
N PRO A 30 11.52 0.37 -27.38
CA PRO A 30 10.19 0.84 -27.02
C PRO A 30 10.20 1.46 -25.62
N GLU A 31 9.35 2.45 -25.40
CA GLU A 31 9.16 3.07 -24.09
C GLU A 31 8.68 2.07 -23.03
N PHE A 32 7.87 1.09 -23.45
CA PHE A 32 7.34 0.03 -22.60
C PHE A 32 7.39 -1.33 -23.28
N TYR A 33 7.61 -2.37 -22.47
CA TYR A 33 7.51 -3.76 -22.87
C TYR A 33 6.28 -4.40 -22.23
N GLU A 34 5.54 -5.18 -23.01
CA GLU A 34 4.57 -6.15 -22.50
C GLU A 34 5.34 -7.33 -21.91
N VAL A 35 5.08 -7.63 -20.64
CA VAL A 35 5.85 -8.61 -19.89
C VAL A 35 4.96 -9.73 -19.36
N LYS A 36 5.46 -10.95 -19.46
CA LYS A 36 4.83 -12.15 -18.87
C LYS A 36 5.77 -12.84 -17.89
N SER A 37 5.20 -13.45 -16.86
CA SER A 37 5.98 -14.31 -15.96
C SER A 37 6.22 -15.68 -16.58
N ARG A 38 7.38 -16.29 -16.39
CA ARG A 38 7.65 -17.70 -16.69
C ARG A 38 7.06 -18.57 -15.57
N GLY A 39 5.95 -19.24 -15.84
CA GLY A 39 5.32 -20.19 -14.91
C GLY A 39 4.54 -19.53 -13.76
N LYS A 40 4.23 -20.32 -12.71
CA LYS A 40 3.43 -19.90 -11.54
C LYS A 40 4.24 -19.19 -10.43
N LYS A 41 5.57 -19.08 -10.58
CA LYS A 41 6.48 -18.76 -9.45
C LYS A 41 6.72 -17.27 -9.16
N HIS A 42 6.36 -16.35 -10.06
CA HIS A 42 6.71 -14.94 -9.86
C HIS A 42 5.44 -14.08 -9.80
N GLU A 43 5.03 -13.73 -8.60
CA GLU A 43 4.07 -12.65 -8.37
C GLU A 43 4.84 -11.33 -8.34
N ALA A 44 5.01 -10.71 -9.51
CA ALA A 44 5.58 -9.38 -9.59
C ALA A 44 4.56 -8.33 -9.17
N ALA A 45 5.02 -7.30 -8.48
CA ALA A 45 4.24 -6.17 -8.02
C ALA A 45 4.67 -4.87 -8.72
N VAL A 46 3.77 -3.92 -8.88
CA VAL A 46 4.11 -2.60 -9.39
C VAL A 46 5.16 -1.94 -8.48
N GLY A 47 6.22 -1.38 -9.07
CA GLY A 47 7.38 -0.88 -8.35
C GLY A 47 8.55 -1.89 -8.27
N ASP A 48 8.38 -3.14 -8.73
CA ASP A 48 9.49 -4.09 -8.82
C ASP A 48 10.51 -3.67 -9.87
N PHE A 49 11.78 -3.85 -9.53
CA PHE A 49 12.85 -3.86 -10.50
C PHE A 49 13.05 -5.28 -11.02
N LEU A 50 13.06 -5.44 -12.33
CA LEU A 50 13.06 -6.72 -13.01
C LEU A 50 14.30 -6.88 -13.89
N GLU A 51 14.78 -8.11 -14.01
CA GLU A 51 15.62 -8.54 -15.13
C GLU A 51 14.71 -9.21 -16.16
N LEU A 52 14.70 -8.65 -17.35
CA LEU A 52 13.84 -9.06 -18.46
C LEU A 52 14.69 -9.62 -19.61
N GLN A 53 14.12 -10.60 -20.31
CA GLN A 53 14.67 -11.11 -21.56
C GLN A 53 13.71 -10.80 -22.71
N THR A 54 14.20 -10.12 -23.74
CA THR A 54 13.40 -9.78 -24.94
C THR A 54 13.01 -11.05 -25.68
N THR A 55 11.73 -11.17 -26.03
CA THR A 55 11.18 -12.28 -26.84
C THR A 55 10.73 -11.82 -28.21
N SER A 56 10.29 -10.56 -28.35
CA SER A 56 9.94 -9.90 -29.59
C SER A 56 10.11 -8.38 -29.43
N PRO A 57 9.97 -7.55 -30.46
CA PRO A 57 10.30 -6.12 -30.41
C PRO A 57 9.70 -5.34 -29.22
N ASN A 58 8.50 -5.70 -28.77
CA ASN A 58 7.80 -5.02 -27.68
C ASN A 58 7.42 -5.99 -26.54
N GLN A 59 7.97 -7.22 -26.53
CA GLN A 59 7.62 -8.23 -25.54
C GLN A 59 8.86 -8.79 -24.86
N ALA A 60 8.70 -9.06 -23.56
CA ALA A 60 9.74 -9.65 -22.75
C ALA A 60 9.16 -10.64 -21.73
N VAL A 61 10.01 -11.44 -21.13
CA VAL A 61 9.66 -12.32 -20.03
C VAL A 61 10.48 -11.98 -18.81
N ILE A 62 9.92 -12.19 -17.62
CA ILE A 62 10.62 -12.01 -16.36
C ILE A 62 11.57 -13.18 -16.17
N GLU A 63 12.87 -12.88 -16.08
CA GLU A 63 13.90 -13.84 -15.66
C GLU A 63 14.04 -13.81 -14.14
N ASN A 64 14.19 -12.61 -13.57
CA ASN A 64 14.34 -12.40 -12.13
C ASN A 64 13.60 -11.16 -11.66
N ILE A 65 13.12 -11.21 -10.41
CA ILE A 65 12.72 -10.03 -9.64
C ILE A 65 13.93 -9.66 -8.79
N LEU A 66 14.40 -8.43 -8.89
CA LEU A 66 15.50 -7.94 -8.08
C LEU A 66 15.11 -7.81 -6.60
N PRO A 67 16.06 -7.81 -5.66
CA PRO A 67 15.77 -7.66 -4.24
C PRO A 67 14.89 -6.45 -3.97
N ARG A 68 13.83 -6.66 -3.20
CA ARG A 68 12.87 -5.65 -2.77
C ARG A 68 13.30 -5.03 -1.44
N ASN A 69 13.05 -3.75 -1.26
CA ASN A 69 13.14 -3.10 0.05
C ASN A 69 11.94 -3.47 0.93
N ASN A 70 10.74 -3.53 0.33
CA ASN A 70 9.48 -3.89 0.98
C ASN A 70 8.45 -4.39 -0.05
N LEU A 71 7.36 -4.99 0.45
CA LEU A 71 6.29 -5.50 -0.39
C LEU A 71 4.94 -5.40 0.33
N LEU A 72 4.01 -4.66 -0.24
CA LEU A 72 2.67 -4.51 0.30
C LEU A 72 1.70 -5.53 -0.29
N PHE A 73 0.85 -6.10 0.58
CA PHE A 73 -0.19 -7.06 0.23
C PHE A 73 -1.57 -6.50 0.48
N ARG A 74 -2.52 -6.88 -0.36
CA ARG A 74 -3.95 -6.73 -0.08
C ARG A 74 -4.57 -8.09 0.22
N SER A 75 -5.56 -8.12 1.12
CA SER A 75 -6.46 -9.26 1.25
C SER A 75 -7.45 -9.27 0.09
N ASP A 76 -7.66 -10.45 -0.46
CA ASP A 76 -8.82 -10.80 -1.26
C ASP A 76 -9.52 -11.95 -0.54
N ALA A 77 -10.80 -12.19 -0.78
CA ALA A 77 -11.63 -13.17 -0.04
C ALA A 77 -10.98 -14.56 0.12
N PHE A 78 -9.97 -14.88 -0.69
CA PHE A 78 -9.31 -16.20 -0.68
C PHE A 78 -7.78 -16.16 -0.68
N ARG A 79 -7.12 -15.01 -0.89
CA ARG A 79 -5.64 -14.92 -1.00
C ARG A 79 -5.14 -13.51 -0.70
N SER A 80 -3.95 -13.43 -0.12
CA SER A 80 -3.16 -12.19 -0.17
C SER A 80 -2.57 -12.01 -1.56
N LYS A 81 -2.66 -10.81 -2.12
CA LYS A 81 -2.12 -10.44 -3.43
C LYS A 81 -1.17 -9.26 -3.27
N SER A 82 0.03 -9.35 -3.83
CA SER A 82 0.98 -8.24 -3.86
C SER A 82 0.42 -7.08 -4.69
N ILE A 83 0.56 -5.86 -4.17
CA ILE A 83 0.05 -4.63 -4.79
C ILE A 83 1.16 -3.69 -5.22
N ALA A 84 2.15 -3.44 -4.36
CA ALA A 84 3.23 -2.52 -4.62
C ALA A 84 4.51 -2.99 -3.93
N ALA A 85 5.65 -2.74 -4.55
CA ALA A 85 6.98 -3.02 -4.02
C ALA A 85 7.84 -1.76 -4.05
N ASN A 86 8.89 -1.71 -3.20
CA ASN A 86 9.85 -0.61 -3.14
C ASN A 86 9.18 0.76 -2.91
N VAL A 87 8.25 0.80 -1.96
CA VAL A 87 7.44 1.97 -1.61
C VAL A 87 8.09 2.71 -0.46
N ASP A 88 8.22 4.04 -0.57
CA ASP A 88 8.75 4.89 0.50
C ASP A 88 7.66 5.28 1.51
N GLN A 89 6.41 5.47 1.02
CA GLN A 89 5.30 5.86 1.89
C GLN A 89 3.94 5.37 1.41
N ILE A 90 3.04 5.15 2.37
CA ILE A 90 1.62 4.87 2.15
C ILE A 90 0.84 6.16 2.37
N LEU A 91 0.08 6.59 1.35
CA LEU A 91 -0.91 7.66 1.44
C LEU A 91 -2.28 7.04 1.64
N LEU A 92 -2.71 6.93 2.89
CA LEU A 92 -4.03 6.41 3.22
C LEU A 92 -5.07 7.51 3.10
N VAL A 93 -5.87 7.44 2.04
CA VAL A 93 -6.95 8.40 1.78
C VAL A 93 -8.21 7.95 2.50
N LEU A 94 -8.64 8.75 3.45
CA LEU A 94 -9.88 8.66 4.18
C LEU A 94 -10.75 9.87 3.84
N ALA A 95 -12.04 9.84 4.11
CA ALA A 95 -12.91 10.99 3.91
C ALA A 95 -13.87 11.14 5.08
N THR A 96 -14.31 12.37 5.32
CA THR A 96 -15.35 12.66 6.29
C THR A 96 -16.68 12.03 5.85
N GLU A 97 -16.92 11.97 4.51
CA GLU A 97 -18.11 11.39 3.88
C GLU A 97 -17.76 10.70 2.55
N PRO A 98 -18.15 9.42 2.31
CA PRO A 98 -18.67 8.47 3.29
C PRO A 98 -17.65 8.21 4.39
N GLY A 99 -18.11 7.85 5.61
CA GLY A 99 -17.22 7.54 6.70
C GLY A 99 -16.28 6.38 6.37
N PHE A 100 -15.07 6.40 6.92
CA PHE A 100 -14.07 5.38 6.67
C PHE A 100 -14.13 4.23 7.68
N SER A 101 -13.58 3.07 7.28
CA SER A 101 -13.46 1.89 8.13
C SER A 101 -12.30 2.07 9.14
N PRO A 102 -12.57 1.99 10.47
CA PRO A 102 -11.51 1.93 11.47
C PRO A 102 -10.59 0.71 11.32
N ASP A 103 -11.10 -0.40 10.79
CA ASP A 103 -10.32 -1.60 10.53
C ASP A 103 -9.28 -1.36 9.41
N LEU A 104 -9.68 -0.74 8.30
CA LEU A 104 -8.75 -0.36 7.23
C LEU A 104 -7.63 0.55 7.75
N LEU A 105 -7.98 1.55 8.56
CA LEU A 105 -7.02 2.47 9.18
C LEU A 105 -6.02 1.71 10.06
N GLY A 106 -6.54 0.81 10.90
CA GLY A 106 -5.71 -0.01 11.78
C GLY A 106 -4.76 -0.93 11.03
N ARG A 107 -5.26 -1.63 10.03
CA ARG A 107 -4.46 -2.52 9.18
C ARG A 107 -3.40 -1.77 8.38
N ALA A 108 -3.71 -0.56 7.91
CA ALA A 108 -2.72 0.29 7.24
C ALA A 108 -1.55 0.64 8.15
N ALA A 109 -1.83 0.98 9.42
CA ALA A 109 -0.79 1.28 10.40
C ALA A 109 0.11 0.07 10.69
N ILE A 110 -0.48 -1.13 10.79
CA ILE A 110 0.26 -2.37 11.02
C ILE A 110 1.11 -2.75 9.81
N ALA A 111 0.54 -2.68 8.59
CA ALA A 111 1.27 -2.96 7.35
C ALA A 111 2.48 -2.02 7.18
N ALA A 112 2.28 -0.73 7.44
CA ALA A 112 3.33 0.27 7.34
C ALA A 112 4.45 0.01 8.37
N ALA A 113 4.09 -0.25 9.63
CA ALA A 113 5.05 -0.52 10.69
C ALA A 113 5.85 -1.82 10.44
N HIS A 114 5.18 -2.87 9.98
CA HIS A 114 5.83 -4.15 9.67
C HIS A 114 6.84 -4.03 8.54
N GLU A 115 6.47 -3.35 7.46
CA GLU A 115 7.32 -3.18 6.27
C GLU A 115 8.33 -2.02 6.40
N GLY A 116 8.32 -1.27 7.50
CA GLY A 116 9.19 -0.12 7.70
C GLY A 116 8.88 1.05 6.76
N ILE A 117 7.62 1.20 6.33
CA ILE A 117 7.15 2.22 5.39
C ILE A 117 6.50 3.37 6.15
N GLU A 118 6.76 4.61 5.73
CA GLU A 118 6.10 5.78 6.30
C GLU A 118 4.59 5.77 5.98
N LEU A 119 3.73 5.91 7.00
CA LEU A 119 2.30 6.08 6.81
C LEU A 119 1.92 7.55 6.95
N ARG A 120 1.19 8.10 5.97
CA ARG A 120 0.52 9.40 6.03
C ARG A 120 -0.97 9.24 5.81
N ILE A 121 -1.77 9.85 6.65
CA ILE A 121 -3.22 9.86 6.54
C ILE A 121 -3.65 11.15 5.86
N LEU A 122 -4.39 11.04 4.77
CA LEU A 122 -5.01 12.16 4.07
C LEU A 122 -6.52 12.13 4.36
N LEU A 123 -6.96 12.95 5.32
CA LEU A 123 -8.39 13.10 5.61
C LEU A 123 -8.97 14.10 4.63
N ASN A 124 -9.64 13.59 3.61
CA ASN A 124 -10.22 14.37 2.52
C ASN A 124 -11.66 14.78 2.81
N LYS A 125 -12.16 15.73 2.02
CA LYS A 125 -13.51 16.32 2.09
C LYS A 125 -13.79 17.05 3.41
N THR A 126 -12.79 17.70 3.97
CA THR A 126 -12.90 18.45 5.23
C THR A 126 -13.74 19.73 5.11
N ASP A 127 -14.18 20.08 3.91
CA ASP A 127 -15.24 21.03 3.64
C ASP A 127 -16.59 20.59 4.21
N LEU A 128 -16.84 19.28 4.38
CA LEU A 128 -18.03 18.69 4.98
C LEU A 128 -17.90 18.70 6.52
N LYS A 129 -18.20 19.85 7.15
CA LYS A 129 -17.91 20.10 8.57
C LYS A 129 -18.66 19.21 9.56
N GLU A 130 -19.86 18.77 9.23
CA GLU A 130 -20.72 17.99 10.13
C GLU A 130 -20.08 16.66 10.57
N GLN A 131 -19.33 16.01 9.68
CA GLN A 131 -18.69 14.71 9.94
C GLN A 131 -17.25 14.82 10.43
N LEU A 132 -16.67 16.03 10.39
CA LEU A 132 -15.25 16.23 10.66
C LEU A 132 -14.87 15.91 12.11
N LEU A 133 -15.69 16.28 13.08
CA LEU A 133 -15.40 16.01 14.50
C LEU A 133 -15.29 14.50 14.76
N LYS A 134 -16.27 13.74 14.28
CA LYS A 134 -16.26 12.26 14.40
C LYS A 134 -15.05 11.63 13.72
N ALA A 135 -14.65 12.14 12.54
CA ALA A 135 -13.46 11.67 11.85
C ALA A 135 -12.19 11.92 12.66
N ARG A 136 -12.04 13.10 13.27
CA ARG A 136 -10.91 13.45 14.14
C ARG A 136 -10.85 12.55 15.39
N GLU A 137 -12.00 12.26 16.03
CA GLU A 137 -12.07 11.33 17.17
C GLU A 137 -11.54 9.92 16.81
N LEU A 138 -11.92 9.40 15.64
CA LEU A 138 -11.44 8.10 15.15
C LEU A 138 -9.93 8.11 14.83
N LEU A 139 -9.39 9.26 14.44
CA LEU A 139 -7.98 9.44 14.10
C LEU A 139 -7.08 9.72 15.31
N ALA A 140 -7.64 10.18 16.43
CA ALA A 140 -6.86 10.56 17.61
C ALA A 140 -5.88 9.49 18.10
N PRO A 141 -6.22 8.18 18.18
CA PRO A 141 -5.25 7.14 18.58
C PRO A 141 -4.02 7.07 17.66
N TYR A 142 -4.20 7.33 16.38
CA TYR A 142 -3.12 7.27 15.38
C TYR A 142 -2.25 8.52 15.39
N GLN A 143 -2.84 9.67 15.71
CA GLN A 143 -2.11 10.90 15.96
C GLN A 143 -1.18 10.75 17.17
N HIS A 144 -1.63 10.09 18.25
CA HIS A 144 -0.80 9.78 19.41
C HIS A 144 0.35 8.82 19.09
N LEU A 145 0.22 7.97 18.05
CA LEU A 145 1.31 7.15 17.53
C LEU A 145 2.32 7.94 16.67
N GLY A 146 2.12 9.25 16.50
CA GLY A 146 2.99 10.10 15.68
C GLY A 146 2.75 9.97 14.18
N ILE A 147 1.64 9.33 13.74
CA ILE A 147 1.31 9.21 12.33
C ILE A 147 0.81 10.57 11.82
N PRO A 148 1.45 11.17 10.79
CA PRO A 148 1.04 12.45 10.23
C PRO A 148 -0.37 12.36 9.63
N ILE A 149 -1.23 13.32 10.01
CA ILE A 149 -2.59 13.46 9.51
C ILE A 149 -2.70 14.81 8.81
N HIS A 150 -3.05 14.79 7.54
CA HIS A 150 -3.27 15.98 6.72
C HIS A 150 -4.77 16.10 6.41
N GLU A 151 -5.38 17.19 6.85
CA GLU A 151 -6.76 17.52 6.53
C GLU A 151 -6.77 18.30 5.20
N ILE A 152 -7.50 17.77 4.22
CA ILE A 152 -7.54 18.31 2.87
C ILE A 152 -8.97 18.37 2.32
N SER A 153 -9.16 19.23 1.33
CA SER A 153 -10.36 19.23 0.49
C SER A 153 -9.90 19.24 -0.98
N ALA A 154 -9.62 18.04 -1.49
CA ALA A 154 -9.02 17.85 -2.81
C ALA A 154 -9.77 18.57 -3.94
N LYS A 155 -11.07 18.78 -3.80
CA LYS A 155 -11.90 19.42 -4.83
C LYS A 155 -11.96 20.94 -4.70
N PHE A 156 -11.83 21.49 -3.50
CA PHE A 156 -12.17 22.88 -3.21
C PHE A 156 -11.03 23.70 -2.59
N ASP A 157 -9.93 23.05 -2.21
CA ASP A 157 -8.79 23.69 -1.53
C ASP A 157 -7.46 23.29 -2.19
N ALA A 158 -7.03 24.08 -3.17
CA ALA A 158 -5.78 23.86 -3.89
C ALA A 158 -4.54 24.04 -2.99
N ASP A 159 -4.62 24.91 -1.99
CA ASP A 159 -3.49 25.17 -1.08
C ASP A 159 -3.22 23.94 -0.19
N SER A 160 -4.28 23.27 0.27
CA SER A 160 -4.12 22.02 1.00
C SER A 160 -3.45 20.93 0.17
N MET A 161 -3.69 20.92 -1.14
CA MET A 161 -3.06 19.99 -2.07
C MET A 161 -1.58 20.31 -2.31
N SER A 162 -1.27 21.59 -2.54
CA SER A 162 0.11 22.06 -2.77
C SER A 162 0.98 21.86 -1.51
N SER A 163 0.41 21.95 -0.31
CA SER A 163 1.12 21.70 0.93
C SER A 163 1.65 20.26 1.08
N LEU A 164 1.10 19.30 0.30
CA LEU A 164 1.54 17.91 0.29
C LEU A 164 2.69 17.62 -0.68
N GLU A 165 2.90 18.48 -1.68
CA GLU A 165 3.92 18.26 -2.72
C GLU A 165 5.34 18.01 -2.16
N PRO A 166 5.81 18.74 -1.12
CA PRO A 166 7.14 18.48 -0.54
C PRO A 166 7.29 17.08 0.07
N PHE A 167 6.18 16.47 0.51
CA PHE A 167 6.21 15.11 1.06
C PHE A 167 6.17 14.01 -0.02
N LEU A 168 5.80 14.36 -1.24
CA LEU A 168 5.72 13.45 -2.39
C LEU A 168 6.98 13.51 -3.26
N ALA A 169 7.65 14.66 -3.30
CA ALA A 169 8.80 14.86 -4.15
C ALA A 169 9.94 13.87 -3.82
N GLY A 170 10.45 13.18 -4.86
CA GLY A 170 11.52 12.21 -4.76
C GLY A 170 11.14 10.88 -4.09
N LYS A 171 9.86 10.66 -3.76
CA LYS A 171 9.38 9.44 -3.07
C LYS A 171 8.42 8.64 -3.94
N VAL A 172 8.50 7.32 -3.82
CA VAL A 172 7.50 6.40 -4.35
C VAL A 172 6.38 6.23 -3.32
N SER A 173 5.20 6.73 -3.64
CA SER A 173 4.03 6.75 -2.75
C SER A 173 2.94 5.83 -3.27
N VAL A 174 2.38 4.95 -2.43
CA VAL A 174 1.19 4.18 -2.80
C VAL A 174 -0.07 4.85 -2.30
N LEU A 175 -1.03 5.08 -3.20
CA LEU A 175 -2.32 5.69 -2.89
C LEU A 175 -3.35 4.61 -2.61
N VAL A 176 -3.78 4.49 -1.36
CA VAL A 176 -4.73 3.48 -0.89
C VAL A 176 -5.92 4.12 -0.19
N GLY A 177 -7.03 3.41 -0.12
CA GLY A 177 -8.26 3.86 0.52
C GLY A 177 -9.50 3.27 -0.16
N GLN A 178 -10.61 3.27 0.54
CA GLN A 178 -11.88 2.72 0.06
C GLN A 178 -12.45 3.51 -1.13
N SER A 179 -13.46 2.95 -1.78
CA SER A 179 -14.19 3.65 -2.84
C SER A 179 -14.85 4.92 -2.30
N GLY A 180 -14.89 5.98 -3.11
CA GLY A 180 -15.52 7.25 -2.71
C GLY A 180 -14.68 8.18 -1.84
N MET A 181 -13.48 7.78 -1.37
CA MET A 181 -12.60 8.63 -0.54
C MET A 181 -11.94 9.79 -1.30
N GLY A 182 -11.95 9.75 -2.64
CA GLY A 182 -11.41 10.83 -3.47
C GLY A 182 -10.01 10.55 -4.05
N LYS A 183 -9.52 9.30 -4.02
CA LYS A 183 -8.22 8.92 -4.61
C LYS A 183 -8.02 9.40 -6.05
N SER A 184 -9.00 9.14 -6.91
CA SER A 184 -8.91 9.56 -8.33
C SER A 184 -8.88 11.08 -8.50
N THR A 185 -9.52 11.82 -7.60
CA THR A 185 -9.46 13.29 -7.58
C THR A 185 -8.05 13.75 -7.24
N LEU A 186 -7.45 13.18 -6.19
CA LEU A 186 -6.07 13.44 -5.77
C LEU A 186 -5.09 13.12 -6.91
N LEU A 187 -5.19 11.91 -7.46
CA LEU A 187 -4.34 11.47 -8.56
C LEU A 187 -4.40 12.43 -9.76
N ASN A 188 -5.61 12.80 -10.20
CA ASN A 188 -5.78 13.68 -11.37
C ASN A 188 -5.33 15.13 -11.11
N GLN A 189 -5.35 15.59 -9.86
CA GLN A 189 -4.83 16.92 -9.52
C GLN A 189 -3.29 16.94 -9.53
N TRP A 190 -2.66 15.94 -8.93
CA TRP A 190 -1.19 15.85 -8.92
C TRP A 190 -0.63 15.45 -10.28
N ILE A 191 -1.35 14.60 -11.03
CA ILE A 191 -0.92 14.07 -12.33
C ILE A 191 -2.09 14.20 -13.34
N PRO A 192 -2.29 15.40 -13.93
CA PRO A 192 -3.40 15.63 -14.86
C PRO A 192 -3.44 14.66 -16.06
N THR A 193 -2.28 14.13 -16.46
CA THR A 193 -2.13 13.18 -17.56
C THR A 193 -2.51 11.72 -17.17
N ALA A 194 -2.70 11.41 -15.90
CA ALA A 194 -2.95 10.05 -15.42
C ALA A 194 -4.16 9.38 -16.09
N SER A 195 -5.24 10.11 -16.33
CA SER A 195 -6.44 9.59 -17.00
C SER A 195 -6.22 9.27 -18.48
N ALA A 196 -5.34 10.00 -19.17
CA ALA A 196 -4.94 9.76 -20.56
C ALA A 196 -4.01 8.53 -20.65
N GLN A 197 -2.99 8.45 -19.80
CA GLN A 197 -2.08 7.31 -19.69
C GLN A 197 -2.84 6.01 -19.37
N THR A 198 -3.87 6.09 -18.54
CA THR A 198 -4.74 4.96 -18.21
C THR A 198 -5.42 4.39 -19.44
N ARG A 199 -5.92 5.22 -20.34
CA ARG A 199 -6.57 4.82 -21.58
C ARG A 199 -5.57 4.24 -22.59
N GLU A 200 -4.43 4.86 -22.75
CA GLU A 200 -3.39 4.43 -23.69
C GLU A 200 -2.82 3.04 -23.32
N HIS A 201 -2.54 2.81 -22.05
CA HIS A 201 -2.06 1.50 -21.57
C HIS A 201 -3.11 0.40 -21.71
N SER A 202 -4.39 0.70 -21.50
CA SER A 202 -5.46 -0.30 -21.67
C SER A 202 -5.71 -0.66 -23.15
N THR A 203 -5.48 0.27 -24.08
CA THR A 203 -5.57 0.00 -25.51
C THR A 203 -4.40 -0.84 -26.04
N LYS A 204 -3.19 -0.61 -25.54
CA LYS A 204 -1.99 -1.39 -25.92
C LYS A 204 -2.10 -2.88 -25.54
N LEU A 205 -2.82 -3.18 -24.46
CA LEU A 205 -2.96 -4.56 -23.95
C LEU A 205 -4.21 -5.30 -24.44
N ASP A 206 -4.95 -4.76 -25.40
CA ASP A 206 -6.16 -5.34 -26.03
C ASP A 206 -7.19 -5.88 -24.98
N THR A 207 -7.19 -5.30 -23.78
CA THR A 207 -8.12 -5.65 -22.71
C THR A 207 -9.40 -4.83 -22.85
N GLY A 208 -10.11 -5.01 -23.95
CA GLY A 208 -11.33 -4.30 -24.32
C GLY A 208 -12.54 -4.55 -23.41
N LYS A 209 -12.37 -4.84 -22.14
CA LYS A 209 -13.44 -4.92 -21.13
C LYS A 209 -12.95 -4.40 -19.78
N HIS A 210 -13.50 -3.27 -19.37
CA HIS A 210 -13.71 -2.79 -18.00
C HIS A 210 -12.96 -3.54 -16.87
N THR A 211 -11.66 -3.35 -16.73
CA THR A 211 -10.93 -3.83 -15.55
C THR A 211 -10.39 -2.64 -14.76
N THR A 212 -11.24 -2.11 -13.89
CA THR A 212 -10.93 -1.10 -12.86
C THR A 212 -9.94 -1.60 -11.78
N THR A 213 -9.20 -2.69 -12.05
CA THR A 213 -8.37 -3.40 -11.06
C THR A 213 -6.88 -3.42 -11.40
N ALA A 214 -6.43 -2.59 -12.33
CA ALA A 214 -5.02 -2.50 -12.69
C ALA A 214 -4.27 -1.57 -11.71
N CYS A 215 -3.26 -2.08 -11.03
CA CYS A 215 -2.32 -1.27 -10.27
C CYS A 215 -1.36 -0.57 -11.24
N ARG A 216 -1.04 0.72 -11.02
CA ARG A 216 -0.25 1.53 -11.96
C ARG A 216 0.68 2.49 -11.25
N TYR A 217 1.85 2.66 -11.83
CA TYR A 217 2.91 3.58 -11.42
C TYR A 217 2.86 4.83 -12.32
N TYR A 218 2.86 5.99 -11.72
CA TYR A 218 2.85 7.28 -12.41
C TYR A 218 3.99 8.14 -11.88
N ASP A 219 4.87 8.60 -12.75
CA ASP A 219 5.87 9.60 -12.37
C ASP A 219 5.19 10.93 -12.02
N LEU A 220 5.67 11.58 -10.98
CA LEU A 220 5.22 12.92 -10.64
C LEU A 220 5.75 13.93 -11.67
N PRO A 221 5.03 15.04 -11.90
CA PRO A 221 5.51 16.16 -12.71
C PRO A 221 6.79 16.78 -12.16
N ALA A 222 7.28 17.84 -12.83
CA ALA A 222 8.55 18.48 -12.47
C ALA A 222 8.67 18.92 -11.00
N TRP A 223 7.56 19.29 -10.34
CA TRP A 223 7.56 19.62 -8.91
C TRP A 223 7.86 18.39 -8.02
N GLY A 224 7.62 17.17 -8.51
CA GLY A 224 7.88 15.93 -7.79
C GLY A 224 9.34 15.47 -7.82
N VAL A 225 10.27 16.29 -8.36
CA VAL A 225 11.70 15.97 -8.42
C VAL A 225 12.40 16.53 -7.18
N GLN A 226 13.08 15.66 -6.43
CA GLN A 226 13.92 16.03 -5.30
C GLN A 226 15.31 15.40 -5.43
N HIS A 227 16.36 16.20 -5.34
CA HIS A 227 17.75 15.74 -5.48
C HIS A 227 18.02 14.91 -6.75
N GLY A 228 17.33 15.25 -7.86
CA GLY A 228 17.44 14.51 -9.11
C GLY A 228 16.64 13.21 -9.18
N VAL A 229 15.92 12.86 -8.12
CA VAL A 229 15.03 11.69 -8.07
C VAL A 229 13.60 12.13 -8.37
N VAL A 230 12.98 11.49 -9.35
CA VAL A 230 11.57 11.71 -9.70
C VAL A 230 10.70 10.91 -8.74
N GLY A 231 9.83 11.58 -7.99
CA GLY A 231 8.83 10.92 -7.16
C GLY A 231 7.74 10.27 -8.02
N ALA A 232 7.00 9.34 -7.43
CA ALA A 232 5.94 8.62 -8.12
C ALA A 232 4.74 8.31 -7.25
N LEU A 233 3.59 8.13 -7.90
CA LEU A 233 2.38 7.60 -7.29
C LEU A 233 2.05 6.22 -7.87
N ILE A 234 1.79 5.26 -6.99
CA ILE A 234 1.21 3.96 -7.34
C ILE A 234 -0.28 4.01 -6.97
N ASP A 235 -1.16 3.96 -7.98
CA ASP A 235 -2.60 3.82 -7.76
C ASP A 235 -2.97 2.34 -7.70
N SER A 236 -3.63 1.94 -6.61
CA SER A 236 -4.13 0.59 -6.41
C SER A 236 -5.68 0.61 -6.36
N PRO A 237 -6.35 0.58 -7.51
CA PRO A 237 -7.81 0.60 -7.56
C PRO A 237 -8.41 -0.66 -6.93
N GLY A 238 -9.61 -0.51 -6.34
CA GLY A 238 -10.32 -1.61 -5.69
C GLY A 238 -9.64 -2.12 -4.41
N PHE A 239 -8.78 -1.32 -3.81
CA PHE A 239 -8.18 -1.63 -2.51
C PHE A 239 -9.24 -1.57 -1.42
N GLN A 240 -9.43 -2.66 -0.70
CA GLN A 240 -10.40 -2.76 0.39
C GLN A 240 -9.71 -2.94 1.74
N GLU A 241 -8.62 -3.72 1.79
CA GLU A 241 -8.02 -4.16 3.03
C GLU A 241 -6.57 -4.58 2.83
N PHE A 242 -5.70 -4.29 3.80
CA PHE A 242 -4.34 -4.84 3.86
C PHE A 242 -4.37 -6.31 4.30
N GLY A 243 -3.64 -7.16 3.56
CA GLY A 243 -3.48 -8.58 3.89
C GLY A 243 -2.39 -8.77 4.93
N LEU A 244 -2.77 -9.13 6.15
CA LEU A 244 -1.86 -9.31 7.29
C LEU A 244 -1.86 -10.76 7.83
N ALA A 245 -2.65 -11.65 7.25
CA ALA A 245 -2.80 -13.02 7.73
C ALA A 245 -1.51 -13.87 7.62
N HIS A 246 -0.52 -13.40 6.85
CA HIS A 246 0.80 -14.04 6.72
C HIS A 246 1.74 -13.71 7.88
N LEU A 247 1.44 -12.69 8.69
CA LEU A 247 2.28 -12.28 9.81
C LEU A 247 2.14 -13.28 10.97
N SER A 248 3.27 -13.67 11.53
CA SER A 248 3.33 -14.44 12.77
C SER A 248 2.86 -13.60 13.97
N GLU A 249 2.55 -14.25 15.08
CA GLU A 249 2.17 -13.57 16.32
C GLU A 249 3.25 -12.57 16.78
N SER A 250 4.53 -12.95 16.71
CA SER A 250 5.64 -12.09 17.08
C SER A 250 5.74 -10.87 16.16
N GLU A 251 5.59 -11.04 14.85
CA GLU A 251 5.61 -9.93 13.89
C GLU A 251 4.42 -8.98 14.13
N LEU A 252 3.23 -9.53 14.40
CA LEU A 252 2.07 -8.73 14.77
C LEU A 252 2.32 -7.91 16.04
N GLN A 253 2.85 -8.52 17.11
CA GLN A 253 3.16 -7.81 18.36
C GLN A 253 4.12 -6.64 18.13
N HIS A 254 5.15 -6.81 17.31
CA HIS A 254 6.12 -5.76 17.00
C HIS A 254 5.58 -4.69 16.05
N ALA A 255 4.62 -5.04 15.19
CA ALA A 255 3.98 -4.08 14.29
C ALA A 255 2.97 -3.16 15.02
N PHE A 256 2.50 -3.53 16.21
CA PHE A 256 1.82 -2.61 17.14
C PHE A 256 2.87 -1.82 17.92
N THR A 257 3.36 -0.73 17.33
CA THR A 257 4.50 0.03 17.88
C THR A 257 4.28 0.49 19.31
N GLU A 258 3.04 0.76 19.72
CA GLU A 258 2.65 1.09 21.09
C GLU A 258 2.75 -0.07 22.08
N PHE A 259 2.86 -1.32 21.59
CA PHE A 259 3.06 -2.48 22.45
C PHE A 259 4.52 -2.71 22.81
N ILE A 260 5.45 -2.23 21.97
CA ILE A 260 6.90 -2.48 22.11
C ILE A 260 7.41 -2.20 23.53
N PRO A 261 7.05 -1.08 24.20
CA PRO A 261 7.52 -0.82 25.56
C PRO A 261 7.04 -1.83 26.60
N TYR A 262 6.00 -2.61 26.31
CA TYR A 262 5.36 -3.55 27.23
C TYR A 262 5.66 -4.99 26.94
N LEU A 263 6.27 -5.31 25.78
CA LEU A 263 6.63 -6.67 25.41
C LEU A 263 7.61 -7.28 26.43
N GLY A 264 7.35 -8.52 26.84
CA GLY A 264 8.15 -9.22 27.85
C GLY A 264 7.89 -8.81 29.30
N GLN A 265 7.00 -7.84 29.57
CA GLN A 265 6.68 -7.38 30.92
C GLN A 265 5.42 -8.04 31.51
N CYS A 266 4.71 -8.87 30.75
CA CYS A 266 3.56 -9.60 31.25
C CYS A 266 3.98 -10.65 32.30
N ARG A 267 3.10 -10.89 33.28
CA ARG A 267 3.31 -11.93 34.29
C ARG A 267 3.54 -13.33 33.68
N PHE A 268 2.88 -13.62 32.56
CA PHE A 268 2.99 -14.90 31.85
C PHE A 268 3.73 -14.71 30.54
N HIS A 269 4.72 -15.55 30.25
CA HIS A 269 5.52 -15.49 29.02
C HIS A 269 4.73 -15.80 27.74
N ASN A 270 3.60 -16.53 27.87
CA ASN A 270 2.69 -16.86 26.76
C ASN A 270 1.40 -16.03 26.81
N CYS A 271 1.46 -14.80 27.32
CA CYS A 271 0.32 -13.90 27.42
C CYS A 271 -0.26 -13.56 26.03
N SER A 272 -1.54 -13.78 25.85
CA SER A 272 -2.25 -13.44 24.60
C SER A 272 -2.74 -11.98 24.56
N HIS A 273 -2.54 -11.23 25.64
CA HIS A 273 -2.96 -9.84 25.83
C HIS A 273 -4.49 -9.63 25.70
N SER A 274 -5.28 -10.67 26.00
CA SER A 274 -6.74 -10.63 25.89
C SER A 274 -7.43 -10.36 27.22
N HIS A 275 -7.06 -11.11 28.27
CA HIS A 275 -7.74 -11.06 29.57
C HIS A 275 -6.86 -11.54 30.75
N GLU A 276 -5.60 -11.85 30.50
CA GLU A 276 -4.71 -12.44 31.50
C GLU A 276 -4.39 -11.43 32.61
N PRO A 277 -4.47 -11.87 33.89
CA PRO A 277 -4.11 -11.02 35.01
C PRO A 277 -2.60 -10.72 35.02
N GLY A 278 -2.24 -9.45 35.20
CA GLY A 278 -0.85 -8.98 35.15
C GLY A 278 -0.32 -8.87 33.71
N CYS A 279 -1.21 -8.64 32.75
CA CYS A 279 -0.86 -8.30 31.37
C CYS A 279 -0.44 -6.83 31.30
N ALA A 280 0.81 -6.55 30.91
CA ALA A 280 1.33 -5.19 30.80
C ALA A 280 0.63 -4.36 29.72
N ILE A 281 0.19 -4.99 28.61
CA ILE A 281 -0.58 -4.32 27.56
C ILE A 281 -1.94 -3.86 28.11
N LEU A 282 -2.68 -4.72 28.84
CA LEU A 282 -3.97 -4.36 29.42
C LEU A 282 -3.82 -3.31 30.54
N GLU A 283 -2.72 -3.31 31.26
CA GLU A 283 -2.37 -2.26 32.22
C GLU A 283 -2.13 -0.93 31.48
N GLY A 284 -1.40 -0.93 30.37
CA GLY A 284 -1.25 0.24 29.49
C GLY A 284 -2.59 0.78 28.98
N VAL A 285 -3.56 -0.10 28.71
CA VAL A 285 -4.94 0.32 28.37
C VAL A 285 -5.62 1.01 29.56
N SER A 286 -5.53 0.43 30.77
CA SER A 286 -6.14 1.03 31.98
C SER A 286 -5.56 2.39 32.33
N GLN A 287 -4.31 2.63 31.98
CA GLN A 287 -3.61 3.90 32.14
C GLN A 287 -3.85 4.91 31.00
N GLY A 288 -4.59 4.52 29.95
CA GLY A 288 -4.87 5.36 28.79
C GLY A 288 -3.69 5.53 27.82
N LEU A 289 -2.62 4.75 27.97
CA LEU A 289 -1.40 4.78 27.13
C LEU A 289 -1.58 3.95 25.86
N ILE A 290 -2.45 2.95 25.87
CA ILE A 290 -2.80 2.11 24.75
C ILE A 290 -4.32 2.22 24.51
N SER A 291 -4.71 2.43 23.25
CA SER A 291 -6.13 2.50 22.90
C SER A 291 -6.79 1.11 22.98
N PRO A 292 -7.96 0.98 23.65
CA PRO A 292 -8.71 -0.29 23.68
C PRO A 292 -9.06 -0.83 22.28
N THR A 293 -9.30 0.07 21.31
CA THR A 293 -9.61 -0.32 19.92
C THR A 293 -8.41 -0.97 19.24
N ARG A 294 -7.20 -0.58 19.61
CA ARG A 294 -5.95 -1.18 19.08
C ARG A 294 -5.74 -2.59 19.63
N VAL A 295 -6.00 -2.82 20.92
CA VAL A 295 -5.94 -4.18 21.49
C VAL A 295 -7.01 -5.09 20.88
N LYS A 296 -8.21 -4.58 20.65
CA LYS A 296 -9.27 -5.32 19.94
C LYS A 296 -8.82 -5.73 18.54
N LEU A 297 -8.22 -4.80 17.78
CA LEU A 297 -7.69 -5.08 16.45
C LEU A 297 -6.57 -6.12 16.50
N PHE A 298 -5.66 -6.03 17.47
CA PHE A 298 -4.59 -7.03 17.65
C PHE A 298 -5.18 -8.44 17.82
N ASN A 299 -6.14 -8.62 18.73
CA ASN A 299 -6.77 -9.91 18.97
C ASN A 299 -7.51 -10.45 17.72
N GLN A 300 -8.13 -9.58 16.94
CA GLN A 300 -8.74 -9.93 15.66
C GLN A 300 -7.70 -10.44 14.67
N LEU A 301 -6.61 -9.69 14.45
CA LEU A 301 -5.54 -10.06 13.51
C LEU A 301 -4.81 -11.34 13.94
N LEU A 302 -4.61 -11.52 15.23
CA LEU A 302 -4.03 -12.76 15.79
C LEU A 302 -4.90 -13.98 15.47
N HIS A 303 -6.22 -13.84 15.59
CA HIS A 303 -7.15 -14.90 15.23
C HIS A 303 -7.12 -15.21 13.73
N GLU A 304 -7.06 -14.19 12.88
CA GLU A 304 -6.95 -14.34 11.43
C GLU A 304 -5.66 -15.07 11.03
N SER A 305 -4.52 -14.68 11.60
CA SER A 305 -3.21 -15.31 11.35
C SER A 305 -3.21 -16.79 11.74
N ARG A 306 -3.74 -17.12 12.94
CA ARG A 306 -3.84 -18.51 13.41
C ARG A 306 -4.72 -19.38 12.50
N ASN A 307 -5.83 -18.84 12.02
CA ASN A 307 -6.72 -19.55 11.09
C ASN A 307 -6.07 -19.79 9.72
N ALA A 308 -5.31 -18.82 9.19
CA ALA A 308 -4.58 -18.97 7.95
C ALA A 308 -3.52 -20.07 8.03
N THR A 309 -2.82 -20.18 9.17
CA THR A 309 -1.82 -21.23 9.42
C THR A 309 -2.44 -22.62 9.42
N ILE A 310 -3.61 -22.81 10.05
CA ILE A 310 -4.32 -24.08 10.09
C ILE A 310 -4.74 -24.53 8.68
N GLN A 311 -5.25 -23.62 7.86
CA GLN A 311 -5.68 -23.93 6.48
C GLN A 311 -4.50 -24.34 5.58
N THR A 312 -3.33 -23.73 5.74
CA THR A 312 -2.14 -24.11 4.97
C THR A 312 -1.59 -25.48 5.36
N GLN A 313 -1.69 -25.89 6.61
CA GLN A 313 -1.26 -27.21 7.08
C GLN A 313 -2.23 -28.33 6.68
N GLY A 314 -3.55 -28.05 6.62
CA GLY A 314 -4.57 -29.03 6.22
C GLY A 314 -4.59 -29.38 4.72
N HIS A 315 -3.87 -28.63 3.86
CA HIS A 315 -3.73 -28.91 2.43
C HIS A 315 -2.44 -29.67 2.07
N GLN A 316 -1.57 -29.97 3.05
CA GLN A 316 -0.33 -30.73 2.89
C GLN A 316 -0.43 -32.16 3.42
N SER A 317 -1.57 -32.54 3.96
CA SER A 317 -1.93 -33.90 4.36
C SER A 317 -2.97 -34.46 3.36
#